data_89db19cb57d4ca02433bd47475ba33bd
#
_entry.id   89db19cb57d4ca02433bd47475ba33bd
#
_cell.length_a   1.000
_cell.length_b   1.000
_cell.length_c   1.000
_cell.angle_alpha   90.00
_cell.angle_beta   90.00
_cell.angle_gamma   90.00
#
_symmetry.space_group_name_H-M   'P 1'
#
loop_
_entity.id
_entity.type
_entity.pdbx_description
1 polymer ?
#
loop_
_entity_poly.entity_id
_entity_poly.type
_entity_poly.pdbx_seq_one_letter_code
_entity_poly.pdbx_strand_id
1 'polypeptide(L)'
;MATTALPQVINGILTAFNNSADLSGVRIFDGPEIDDSYPGDAIAVGHDGTDDGEVIAGNVRQNPTQLGNQKLMESGTVDCFMWAWDGGSSLANRRTRAFQLLSAADTAIRADSSFAGVCLYSYIDTHTTSYRQNSAGTAVVINFTIAYTART
;
A
#
# COMPACT_ATOMS: atom_id res chain seq x y z
N MET A 1 -23.35 10.46 -5.88
CA MET A 1 -22.68 9.32 -6.52
C MET A 1 -21.20 9.62 -6.66
N ALA A 2 -20.35 8.73 -6.21
CA ALA A 2 -18.90 8.92 -6.32
C ALA A 2 -18.46 8.70 -7.78
N THR A 3 -17.54 9.54 -8.26
CA THR A 3 -16.94 9.39 -9.59
C THR A 3 -16.01 8.16 -9.64
N THR A 4 -15.39 7.84 -8.53
CA THR A 4 -14.41 6.75 -8.42
C THR A 4 -14.45 6.14 -7.02
N ALA A 5 -14.09 4.88 -6.91
CA ALA A 5 -13.96 4.19 -5.63
C ALA A 5 -12.59 4.42 -4.96
N LEU A 6 -11.64 5.05 -5.67
CA LEU A 6 -10.26 5.17 -5.19
C LEU A 6 -10.13 5.73 -3.76
N PRO A 7 -10.81 6.84 -3.38
CA PRO A 7 -10.67 7.36 -2.01
C PRO A 7 -11.11 6.36 -0.95
N GLN A 8 -12.23 5.67 -1.17
CA GLN A 8 -12.74 4.68 -0.23
C GLN A 8 -11.85 3.43 -0.18
N VAL A 9 -11.24 3.05 -1.31
CA VAL A 9 -10.28 1.94 -1.35
C VAL A 9 -9.04 2.29 -0.53
N ILE A 10 -8.50 3.49 -0.67
CA ILE A 10 -7.36 3.96 0.14
C ILE A 10 -7.74 3.90 1.64
N ASN A 11 -8.90 4.41 2.01
CA ASN A 11 -9.38 4.37 3.39
C ASN A 11 -9.55 2.92 3.88
N GLY A 12 -10.03 2.03 3.04
CA GLY A 12 -10.18 0.62 3.35
C GLY A 12 -8.84 -0.07 3.62
N ILE A 13 -7.83 0.23 2.82
CA ILE A 13 -6.47 -0.28 3.00
C ILE A 13 -5.88 0.23 4.33
N LEU A 14 -6.00 1.52 4.59
CA LEU A 14 -5.52 2.10 5.85
C LEU A 14 -6.19 1.44 7.05
N THR A 15 -7.50 1.24 7.01
CA THR A 15 -8.25 0.57 8.07
C THR A 15 -7.79 -0.88 8.25
N ALA A 16 -7.62 -1.61 7.15
CA ALA A 16 -7.17 -3.00 7.20
C ALA A 16 -5.80 -3.12 7.85
N PHE A 17 -4.86 -2.25 7.48
CA PHE A 17 -3.50 -2.28 8.05
C PHE A 17 -3.49 -1.85 9.52
N ASN A 18 -4.24 -0.81 9.89
CA ASN A 18 -4.31 -0.34 11.27
C ASN A 18 -4.98 -1.36 12.20
N ASN A 19 -5.87 -2.20 11.69
CA ASN A 19 -6.57 -3.22 12.47
C ASN A 19 -5.84 -4.58 12.46
N SER A 20 -4.77 -4.72 11.70
CA SER A 20 -4.02 -5.98 11.62
C SER A 20 -3.17 -6.20 12.87
N ALA A 21 -3.37 -7.33 13.55
CA ALA A 21 -2.55 -7.72 14.69
C ALA A 21 -1.10 -7.98 14.27
N ASP A 22 -0.89 -8.49 13.06
CA ASP A 22 0.44 -8.80 12.53
C ASP A 22 1.24 -7.54 12.18
N LEU A 23 0.57 -6.40 12.03
CA LEU A 23 1.18 -5.10 11.79
C LEU A 23 1.23 -4.24 13.06
N SER A 24 1.01 -4.83 14.22
CA SER A 24 1.16 -4.15 15.50
C SER A 24 2.58 -3.62 15.67
N GLY A 25 2.72 -2.35 16.06
CA GLY A 25 4.02 -1.69 16.19
C GLY A 25 4.59 -1.15 14.88
N VAL A 26 3.96 -1.44 13.74
CA VAL A 26 4.32 -0.86 12.44
C VAL A 26 3.56 0.43 12.26
N ARG A 27 4.24 1.50 11.88
CA ARG A 27 3.58 2.78 11.61
C ARG A 27 2.95 2.78 10.22
N ILE A 28 1.68 3.17 10.15
CA ILE A 28 0.95 3.27 8.89
C ILE A 28 0.76 4.75 8.57
N PHE A 29 1.25 5.18 7.42
CA PHE A 29 1.15 6.55 6.94
C PHE A 29 0.15 6.66 5.81
N ASP A 30 -0.58 7.78 5.79
CA ASP A 30 -1.48 8.14 4.71
C ASP A 30 -0.77 9.08 3.74
N GLY A 31 -0.40 8.55 2.56
CA GLY A 31 0.24 9.33 1.52
C GLY A 31 1.56 9.97 1.95
N PRO A 32 1.75 11.26 1.62
CA PRO A 32 3.00 11.95 1.89
C PRO A 32 3.18 12.41 3.34
N GLU A 33 2.26 12.10 4.23
CA GLU A 33 2.36 12.44 5.66
C GLU A 33 3.37 11.51 6.37
N ILE A 34 4.60 11.49 5.86
CA ILE A 34 5.67 10.65 6.40
C ILE A 34 6.54 11.49 7.31
N ASP A 35 6.79 10.97 8.51
CA ASP A 35 7.81 11.48 9.39
C ASP A 35 9.14 10.76 9.11
N ASP A 36 10.02 11.41 8.36
CA ASP A 36 11.34 10.86 8.01
C ASP A 36 12.23 10.59 9.23
N SER A 37 11.87 11.13 10.38
CA SER A 37 12.60 10.87 11.62
C SER A 37 12.15 9.60 12.33
N TYR A 38 11.11 8.92 11.85
CA TYR A 38 10.61 7.70 12.48
C TYR A 38 11.60 6.55 12.31
N PRO A 39 12.18 6.04 13.41
CA PRO A 39 13.28 5.07 13.34
C PRO A 39 12.80 3.62 13.36
N GLY A 40 11.66 3.31 12.79
CA GLY A 40 11.09 1.97 12.86
C GLY A 40 10.55 1.47 11.52
N ASP A 41 9.89 0.32 11.58
CA ASP A 41 9.22 -0.27 10.43
C ASP A 41 7.95 0.51 10.12
N ALA A 42 7.69 0.77 8.84
CA ALA A 42 6.54 1.57 8.44
C ALA A 42 6.02 1.15 7.05
N ILE A 43 4.76 1.47 6.81
CA ILE A 43 4.10 1.31 5.53
C ILE A 43 3.41 2.62 5.19
N ALA A 44 3.65 3.14 3.98
CA ALA A 44 2.94 4.29 3.44
C ALA A 44 1.94 3.83 2.37
N VAL A 45 0.69 4.22 2.53
CA VAL A 45 -0.39 3.89 1.60
C VAL A 45 -0.70 5.12 0.75
N GLY A 46 -0.82 4.94 -0.55
CA GLY A 46 -1.01 6.07 -1.46
C GLY A 46 0.26 6.86 -1.71
N HIS A 47 1.40 6.17 -1.80
CA HIS A 47 2.70 6.79 -1.99
C HIS A 47 3.57 5.88 -2.85
N ASP A 48 4.18 6.43 -3.89
CA ASP A 48 4.98 5.68 -4.85
C ASP A 48 6.46 5.53 -4.47
N GLY A 49 6.85 6.04 -3.32
CA GLY A 49 8.23 5.99 -2.84
C GLY A 49 9.10 7.15 -3.33
N THR A 50 8.54 8.14 -4.01
CA THR A 50 9.27 9.33 -4.46
C THR A 50 9.67 10.18 -3.27
N ASP A 51 10.95 10.53 -3.17
CA ASP A 51 11.50 11.23 -2.00
C ASP A 51 11.14 12.71 -1.98
N ASP A 52 11.01 13.34 -3.12
CA ASP A 52 10.66 14.77 -3.23
C ASP A 52 9.80 15.01 -4.47
N GLY A 53 9.04 16.11 -4.43
CA GLY A 53 8.16 16.52 -5.50
C GLY A 53 6.79 15.84 -5.44
N GLU A 54 6.24 15.54 -6.61
CA GLU A 54 4.91 14.97 -6.75
C GLU A 54 4.89 13.48 -6.43
N VAL A 55 3.95 13.07 -5.58
CA VAL A 55 3.77 11.68 -5.16
C VAL A 55 2.51 11.13 -5.81
N ILE A 56 2.64 9.98 -6.49
CA ILE A 56 1.50 9.30 -7.09
C ILE A 56 0.87 8.36 -6.07
N ALA A 57 -0.41 8.58 -5.77
CA ALA A 57 -1.18 7.74 -4.86
C ALA A 57 -1.74 6.50 -5.55
N GLY A 58 -2.12 6.62 -6.80
CA GLY A 58 -2.70 5.52 -7.55
C GLY A 58 -3.11 5.91 -8.96
N ASN A 59 -3.59 4.93 -9.70
CA ASN A 59 -4.09 5.08 -11.06
C ASN A 59 -5.43 4.38 -11.20
N VAL A 60 -6.32 4.98 -11.99
CA VAL A 60 -7.67 4.46 -12.20
C VAL A 60 -7.98 4.44 -13.68
N ARG A 61 -8.58 3.34 -14.13
CA ARG A 61 -9.17 3.22 -15.45
C ARG A 61 -10.63 2.81 -15.32
N GLN A 62 -11.50 3.52 -16.00
CA GLN A 62 -12.94 3.24 -16.01
C GLN A 62 -13.39 2.86 -17.41
N ASN A 63 -14.16 1.79 -17.50
CA ASN A 63 -14.72 1.31 -18.76
C ASN A 63 -16.24 1.15 -18.64
N PRO A 64 -17.02 1.57 -19.64
CA PRO A 64 -18.44 1.30 -19.66
C PRO A 64 -18.71 -0.21 -19.69
N THR A 65 -19.69 -0.65 -18.91
CA THR A 65 -20.04 -2.07 -18.85
C THR A 65 -20.97 -2.47 -20.00
N GLN A 66 -21.80 -1.54 -20.47
CA GLN A 66 -22.76 -1.76 -21.56
C GLN A 66 -23.08 -0.44 -22.26
N LEU A 67 -23.47 -0.53 -23.53
CA LEU A 67 -23.98 0.64 -24.27
C LEU A 67 -25.27 1.15 -23.60
N GLY A 68 -25.33 2.44 -23.36
CA GLY A 68 -26.49 3.10 -22.73
C GLY A 68 -26.59 2.95 -21.22
N ASN A 69 -25.66 2.25 -20.57
CA ASN A 69 -25.61 2.14 -19.12
C ASN A 69 -24.57 3.12 -18.57
N GLN A 70 -24.98 3.91 -17.59
CA GLN A 70 -24.09 4.87 -16.93
C GLN A 70 -23.15 4.22 -15.90
N LYS A 71 -23.30 2.91 -15.68
CA LYS A 71 -22.43 2.17 -14.75
C LYS A 71 -21.09 1.87 -15.40
N LEU A 72 -20.03 2.14 -14.67
CA LEU A 72 -18.66 1.90 -15.11
C LEU A 72 -18.04 0.77 -14.30
N MET A 73 -17.20 -0.02 -14.96
CA MET A 73 -16.28 -0.92 -14.28
C MET A 73 -14.97 -0.16 -14.09
N GLU A 74 -14.55 -0.04 -12.85
CA GLU A 74 -13.32 0.63 -12.49
C GLU A 74 -12.25 -0.40 -12.15
N SER A 75 -11.09 -0.27 -12.79
CA SER A 75 -9.90 -1.01 -12.43
C SER A 75 -8.84 -0.02 -11.99
N GLY A 76 -8.34 -0.17 -10.79
CA GLY A 76 -7.38 0.76 -10.24
C GLY A 76 -6.24 0.09 -9.50
N THR A 77 -5.21 0.86 -9.24
CA THR A 77 -4.09 0.47 -8.38
C THR A 77 -3.83 1.57 -7.37
N VAL A 78 -3.50 1.17 -6.14
CA VAL A 78 -3.01 2.07 -5.11
C VAL A 78 -1.54 1.78 -4.92
N ASP A 79 -0.71 2.81 -5.04
CA ASP A 79 0.73 2.70 -4.83
C ASP A 79 1.01 2.76 -3.33
N CYS A 80 1.86 1.85 -2.88
CA CYS A 80 2.28 1.76 -1.49
C CYS A 80 3.77 1.48 -1.42
N PHE A 81 4.40 1.82 -0.32
CA PHE A 81 5.72 1.30 -0.04
C PHE A 81 5.89 1.03 1.45
N MET A 82 6.80 0.12 1.76
CA MET A 82 7.15 -0.21 3.13
C MET A 82 8.65 -0.22 3.29
N TRP A 83 9.10 0.04 4.51
CA TRP A 83 10.51 -0.08 4.83
C TRP A 83 10.71 -0.77 6.17
N ALA A 84 11.76 -1.57 6.22
CA ALA A 84 12.25 -2.19 7.44
C ALA A 84 13.67 -1.64 7.69
N TRP A 85 13.80 -0.86 8.74
CA TRP A 85 15.06 -0.22 9.09
C TRP A 85 15.31 -0.33 10.59
N ASP A 86 16.56 -0.57 10.94
CA ASP A 86 17.07 -0.33 12.27
C ASP A 86 18.52 0.16 12.16
N GLY A 87 19.11 0.55 13.27
CA GLY A 87 20.51 0.98 13.29
C GLY A 87 21.52 -0.15 13.08
N GLY A 88 21.07 -1.37 12.85
CA GLY A 88 21.93 -2.52 12.62
C GLY A 88 22.43 -2.62 11.19
N SER A 89 23.39 -3.50 10.99
CA SER A 89 24.08 -3.69 9.70
C SER A 89 23.66 -4.95 8.96
N SER A 90 22.77 -5.79 9.51
CA SER A 90 22.38 -7.06 8.90
C SER A 90 21.31 -6.86 7.83
N LEU A 91 21.72 -6.81 6.58
CA LEU A 91 20.83 -6.75 5.44
C LEU A 91 19.89 -7.96 5.38
N ALA A 92 20.38 -9.15 5.68
CA ALA A 92 19.58 -10.37 5.68
C ALA A 92 18.42 -10.29 6.68
N ASN A 93 18.67 -9.78 7.89
CA ASN A 93 17.62 -9.62 8.89
C ASN A 93 16.59 -8.56 8.47
N ARG A 94 17.03 -7.46 7.86
CA ARG A 94 16.13 -6.42 7.37
C ARG A 94 15.28 -6.93 6.20
N ARG A 95 15.86 -7.69 5.31
CA ARG A 95 15.12 -8.33 4.21
C ARG A 95 14.07 -9.30 4.73
N THR A 96 14.43 -10.16 5.67
CA THR A 96 13.46 -11.08 6.31
C THR A 96 12.32 -10.29 6.95
N ARG A 97 12.63 -9.20 7.67
CA ARG A 97 11.60 -8.37 8.30
C ARG A 97 10.70 -7.69 7.28
N ALA A 98 11.27 -7.16 6.19
CA ALA A 98 10.50 -6.50 5.15
C ALA A 98 9.50 -7.47 4.49
N PHE A 99 9.91 -8.70 4.20
CA PHE A 99 9.02 -9.70 3.62
C PHE A 99 7.99 -10.24 4.63
N GLN A 100 8.28 -10.23 5.91
CA GLN A 100 7.27 -10.48 6.95
C GLN A 100 6.20 -9.39 6.95
N LEU A 101 6.60 -8.12 6.78
CA LEU A 101 5.66 -7.00 6.67
C LEU A 101 4.79 -7.13 5.42
N LEU A 102 5.39 -7.50 4.29
CA LEU A 102 4.63 -7.71 3.05
C LEU A 102 3.62 -8.86 3.21
N SER A 103 4.02 -9.95 3.84
CA SER A 103 3.13 -11.08 4.13
C SER A 103 1.98 -10.67 5.05
N ALA A 104 2.27 -9.88 6.07
CA ALA A 104 1.24 -9.37 6.99
C ALA A 104 0.27 -8.44 6.26
N ALA A 105 0.76 -7.58 5.38
CA ALA A 105 -0.07 -6.72 4.54
C ALA A 105 -0.98 -7.55 3.61
N ASP A 106 -0.43 -8.58 2.97
CA ASP A 106 -1.19 -9.48 2.11
C ASP A 106 -2.30 -10.20 2.91
N THR A 107 -1.99 -10.68 4.09
CA THR A 107 -2.98 -11.31 4.98
C THR A 107 -4.09 -10.34 5.35
N ALA A 108 -3.75 -9.09 5.67
CA ALA A 108 -4.74 -8.06 6.01
C ALA A 108 -5.68 -7.76 4.84
N ILE A 109 -5.16 -7.69 3.61
CA ILE A 109 -5.98 -7.47 2.42
C ILE A 109 -6.88 -8.69 2.15
N ARG A 110 -6.35 -9.90 2.29
CA ARG A 110 -7.13 -11.14 2.05
C ARG A 110 -8.23 -11.37 3.08
N ALA A 111 -8.09 -10.81 4.28
CA ALA A 111 -9.10 -10.95 5.33
C ALA A 111 -10.45 -10.32 4.92
N ASP A 112 -10.41 -9.21 4.18
CA ASP A 112 -11.58 -8.61 3.55
C ASP A 112 -11.13 -7.86 2.29
N SER A 113 -11.09 -8.57 1.18
CA SER A 113 -10.60 -8.03 -0.08
C SER A 113 -11.56 -7.02 -0.72
N SER A 114 -12.78 -6.90 -0.22
CA SER A 114 -13.77 -5.93 -0.69
C SER A 114 -13.79 -4.63 0.11
N PHE A 115 -13.10 -4.56 1.23
CA PHE A 115 -13.12 -3.43 2.18
C PHE A 115 -14.56 -3.07 2.58
N ALA A 116 -15.29 -4.06 3.07
CA ALA A 116 -16.70 -3.94 3.45
C ALA A 116 -17.61 -3.51 2.30
N GLY A 117 -17.35 -4.01 1.10
CA GLY A 117 -18.16 -3.78 -0.08
C GLY A 117 -17.81 -2.52 -0.87
N VAL A 118 -16.71 -1.86 -0.57
CA VAL A 118 -16.21 -0.69 -1.32
C VAL A 118 -15.82 -1.07 -2.74
N CYS A 119 -15.22 -2.24 -2.92
CA CYS A 119 -14.86 -2.78 -4.23
C CYS A 119 -15.31 -4.24 -4.34
N LEU A 120 -15.19 -4.82 -5.51
CA LEU A 120 -15.51 -6.22 -5.73
C LEU A 120 -14.43 -7.13 -5.16
N TYR A 121 -13.18 -6.80 -5.42
CA TYR A 121 -12.02 -7.50 -4.88
C TYR A 121 -10.78 -6.62 -4.98
N SER A 122 -9.79 -6.96 -4.19
CA SER A 122 -8.47 -6.35 -4.23
C SER A 122 -7.40 -7.39 -3.91
N TYR A 123 -6.17 -7.10 -4.33
CA TYR A 123 -5.02 -7.98 -4.07
C TYR A 123 -3.72 -7.20 -4.28
N ILE A 124 -2.65 -7.68 -3.65
CA ILE A 124 -1.31 -7.16 -3.92
C ILE A 124 -0.88 -7.69 -5.29
N ASP A 125 -0.65 -6.78 -6.24
CA ASP A 125 -0.39 -7.11 -7.64
C ASP A 125 1.10 -7.24 -7.92
N THR A 126 1.85 -6.16 -7.71
CA THR A 126 3.28 -6.11 -7.98
C THR A 126 4.04 -5.65 -6.76
N HIS A 127 5.29 -6.08 -6.65
CA HIS A 127 6.21 -5.52 -5.66
C HIS A 127 7.63 -5.49 -6.22
N THR A 128 8.39 -4.48 -5.80
CA THR A 128 9.80 -4.30 -6.15
C THR A 128 10.57 -4.03 -4.88
N THR A 129 11.63 -4.81 -4.67
CA THR A 129 12.48 -4.70 -3.49
C THR A 129 13.74 -3.92 -3.83
N SER A 130 14.08 -2.95 -2.98
CA SER A 130 15.31 -2.19 -3.09
C SER A 130 16.00 -2.08 -1.73
N TYR A 131 17.31 -1.84 -1.77
CA TYR A 131 18.13 -1.71 -0.59
C TYR A 131 18.66 -0.29 -0.49
N ARG A 132 18.66 0.26 0.73
CA ARG A 132 19.28 1.54 1.03
C ARG A 132 20.26 1.33 2.18
N GLN A 133 21.51 1.71 1.95
CA GLN A 133 22.55 1.62 2.96
C GLN A 133 23.26 2.96 3.07
N ASN A 134 23.42 3.43 4.30
CA ASN A 134 24.13 4.65 4.61
C ASN A 134 24.86 4.48 5.96
N SER A 135 25.52 5.54 6.44
CA SER A 135 26.25 5.51 7.71
C SER A 135 25.35 5.28 8.94
N ALA A 136 24.04 5.51 8.81
CA ALA A 136 23.07 5.34 9.91
C ALA A 136 22.49 3.93 9.98
N GLY A 137 22.70 3.08 8.95
CA GLY A 137 22.20 1.71 8.95
C GLY A 137 21.79 1.22 7.57
N THR A 138 21.12 0.08 7.54
CA THR A 138 20.62 -0.57 6.34
C THR A 138 19.10 -0.63 6.38
N ALA A 139 18.47 -0.24 5.28
CA ALA A 139 17.03 -0.34 5.09
C ALA A 139 16.71 -1.21 3.87
N VAL A 140 15.64 -1.98 3.98
CA VAL A 140 15.04 -2.68 2.85
C VAL A 140 13.70 -2.01 2.58
N VAL A 141 13.50 -1.58 1.33
CA VAL A 141 12.29 -0.90 0.89
C VAL A 141 11.58 -1.77 -0.14
N ILE A 142 10.30 -2.01 0.06
CA ILE A 142 9.47 -2.71 -0.91
C ILE A 142 8.39 -1.75 -1.39
N ASN A 143 8.44 -1.41 -2.68
CA ASN A 143 7.34 -0.73 -3.36
C ASN A 143 6.35 -1.79 -3.84
N PHE A 144 5.09 -1.62 -3.54
CA PHE A 144 4.06 -2.57 -3.96
C PHE A 144 2.80 -1.84 -4.38
N THR A 145 2.00 -2.51 -5.19
CA THR A 145 0.71 -1.98 -5.63
C THR A 145 -0.40 -2.90 -5.16
N ILE A 146 -1.52 -2.29 -4.78
CA ILE A 146 -2.75 -3.01 -4.49
C ILE A 146 -3.71 -2.71 -5.63
N ALA A 147 -4.03 -3.74 -6.41
CA ALA A 147 -4.99 -3.65 -7.49
C ALA A 147 -6.40 -3.90 -6.96
N TYR A 148 -7.38 -3.22 -7.52
CA TYR A 148 -8.77 -3.42 -7.17
C TYR A 148 -9.67 -3.30 -8.39
N THR A 149 -10.86 -3.86 -8.29
CA THR A 149 -11.92 -3.72 -9.27
C THR A 149 -13.20 -3.31 -8.54
N ALA A 150 -13.87 -2.29 -9.05
CA ALA A 150 -15.09 -1.76 -8.45
C ALA A 150 -16.12 -1.40 -9.52
N ARG A 151 -17.36 -1.31 -9.11
CA ARG A 151 -18.44 -0.74 -9.93
C ARG A 151 -18.80 0.63 -9.44
N THR A 152 -18.82 1.58 -10.34
CA THR A 152 -19.15 2.99 -10.01
C THR A 152 -20.28 3.51 -10.88
#